data_9d201cb100919eb3b400f7dc8bbae80d
#
_entry.id   9d201cb100919eb3b400f7dc8bbae80d
#
_cell.length_a   1.000
_cell.length_b   1.000
_cell.length_c   1.000
_cell.angle_alpha   90.00
_cell.angle_beta   90.00
_cell.angle_gamma   90.00
#
_symmetry.space_group_name_H-M   'P 1'
#
loop_
_entity.id
_entity.type
_entity.pdbx_description
1 polymer ?
#
loop_
_entity_poly.entity_id
_entity_poly.type
_entity_poly.pdbx_seq_one_letter_code
_entity_poly.pdbx_strand_id
1 'polypeptide(L)'
;MSLNLPAGVQINAPIHPRFDEILTHDALAFVAKLHRAFEGRRQELLKARVERQARIDAGEMPDFLPETQSVREGDWKIAPLPKALERRRTEITGPVEAKMIINAFNSGADSYMTDFEDSNSPNWFNQIQGQVNLFDAIRRKLSFKNEAGKEYKLNDQIATLQIRPRGWHLDEKHVLVDGQRVSGGIFDFGLVFFHNAKEQI
;
A
#
# COMPACT_ATOMS: atom_id res chain seq x y z
N MET A 1 -15.53 -8.11 18.88
CA MET A 1 -14.63 -7.18 19.61
C MET A 1 -14.97 -5.76 19.19
N SER A 2 -15.05 -4.81 20.12
CA SER A 2 -15.22 -3.38 19.78
C SER A 2 -13.82 -2.74 19.73
N LEU A 3 -13.50 -2.08 18.61
CA LEU A 3 -12.27 -1.30 18.49
C LEU A 3 -12.41 0.02 19.27
N ASN A 4 -11.32 0.47 19.87
CA ASN A 4 -11.21 1.84 20.40
C ASN A 4 -10.85 2.79 19.25
N LEU A 5 -11.84 3.48 18.67
CA LEU A 5 -11.66 4.33 17.50
C LEU A 5 -11.27 5.76 17.93
N PRO A 6 -10.36 6.42 17.19
CA PRO A 6 -10.06 7.83 17.40
C PRO A 6 -11.26 8.73 17.04
N ALA A 7 -11.25 9.96 17.56
CA ALA A 7 -12.29 10.95 17.25
C ALA A 7 -12.44 11.17 15.73
N GLY A 8 -13.69 11.12 15.25
CA GLY A 8 -14.06 11.29 13.85
C GLY A 8 -13.86 10.06 12.97
N VAL A 9 -13.25 8.97 13.49
CA VAL A 9 -13.05 7.72 12.72
C VAL A 9 -14.24 6.78 12.91
N GLN A 10 -14.72 6.20 11.81
CA GLN A 10 -15.75 5.16 11.81
C GLN A 10 -15.30 4.00 10.92
N ILE A 11 -15.60 2.78 11.34
CA ILE A 11 -15.37 1.55 10.55
C ILE A 11 -16.70 0.84 10.37
N ASN A 12 -17.16 0.73 9.14
CA ASN A 12 -18.44 0.14 8.74
C ASN A 12 -18.22 -1.24 8.09
N ALA A 13 -17.50 -2.11 8.82
CA ALA A 13 -17.20 -3.46 8.34
C ALA A 13 -16.94 -4.42 9.52
N PRO A 14 -17.05 -5.74 9.32
CA PRO A 14 -16.76 -6.73 10.37
C PRO A 14 -15.29 -6.70 10.79
N ILE A 15 -15.05 -6.90 12.07
CA ILE A 15 -13.70 -7.10 12.62
C ILE A 15 -13.45 -8.58 12.78
N HIS A 16 -12.58 -9.12 11.94
CA HIS A 16 -12.15 -10.51 11.98
C HIS A 16 -10.99 -10.72 12.97
N PRO A 17 -10.64 -11.97 13.33
CA PRO A 17 -9.52 -12.25 14.22
C PRO A 17 -8.22 -11.58 13.75
N ARG A 18 -7.48 -10.99 14.68
CA ARG A 18 -6.22 -10.26 14.47
C ARG A 18 -6.33 -8.90 13.76
N PHE A 19 -7.52 -8.49 13.29
CA PHE A 19 -7.67 -7.16 12.68
C PHE A 19 -7.41 -6.03 13.68
N ASP A 20 -7.67 -6.27 14.95
CA ASP A 20 -7.38 -5.35 16.06
C ASP A 20 -5.87 -5.14 16.28
N GLU A 21 -5.00 -6.07 15.84
CA GLU A 21 -3.55 -5.89 15.87
C GLU A 21 -3.09 -4.80 14.87
N ILE A 22 -3.83 -4.62 13.79
CA ILE A 22 -3.55 -3.63 12.72
C ILE A 22 -4.36 -2.35 12.91
N LEU A 23 -5.66 -2.49 13.22
CA LEU A 23 -6.59 -1.38 13.39
C LEU A 23 -6.53 -0.83 14.82
N THR A 24 -5.31 -0.58 15.31
CA THR A 24 -5.11 -0.01 16.64
C THR A 24 -5.55 1.46 16.67
N HIS A 25 -5.87 1.98 17.86
CA HIS A 25 -6.22 3.40 18.04
C HIS A 25 -5.17 4.34 17.41
N ASP A 26 -3.89 4.10 17.67
CA ASP A 26 -2.81 4.98 17.21
C ASP A 26 -2.56 4.88 15.71
N ALA A 27 -2.66 3.68 15.12
CA ALA A 27 -2.58 3.49 13.68
C ALA A 27 -3.72 4.20 12.95
N LEU A 28 -4.95 4.08 13.46
CA LEU A 28 -6.11 4.77 12.91
C LEU A 28 -6.04 6.29 13.12
N ALA A 29 -5.49 6.76 14.25
CA ALA A 29 -5.24 8.19 14.46
C ALA A 29 -4.20 8.73 13.46
N PHE A 30 -3.18 7.93 13.14
CA PHE A 30 -2.20 8.30 12.11
C PHE A 30 -2.84 8.37 10.72
N VAL A 31 -3.65 7.37 10.33
CA VAL A 31 -4.42 7.41 9.07
C VAL A 31 -5.33 8.64 9.00
N ALA A 32 -6.06 8.93 10.09
CA ALA A 32 -6.93 10.12 10.16
C ALA A 32 -6.14 11.44 10.02
N LYS A 33 -4.94 11.51 10.61
CA LYS A 33 -4.03 12.65 10.44
C LYS A 33 -3.60 12.83 8.98
N LEU A 34 -3.24 11.74 8.29
CA LEU A 34 -2.90 11.78 6.88
C LEU A 34 -4.09 12.20 6.02
N HIS A 35 -5.27 11.64 6.26
CA HIS A 35 -6.50 12.02 5.56
C HIS A 35 -6.77 13.52 5.69
N ARG A 36 -6.79 14.05 6.92
CA ARG A 36 -7.04 15.50 7.17
C ARG A 36 -6.00 16.40 6.51
N ALA A 37 -4.75 15.94 6.39
CA ALA A 37 -3.69 16.71 5.78
C ALA A 37 -3.73 16.71 4.24
N PHE A 38 -4.17 15.61 3.61
CA PHE A 38 -3.95 15.41 2.18
C PHE A 38 -5.23 15.23 1.35
N GLU A 39 -6.39 14.96 1.96
CA GLU A 39 -7.63 14.71 1.21
C GLU A 39 -8.07 15.90 0.37
N GLY A 40 -7.95 17.12 0.88
CA GLY A 40 -8.26 18.32 0.09
C GLY A 40 -7.44 18.40 -1.20
N ARG A 41 -6.13 18.17 -1.09
CA ARG A 41 -5.22 18.16 -2.26
C ARG A 41 -5.51 17.00 -3.20
N ARG A 42 -5.85 15.82 -2.68
CA ARG A 42 -6.26 14.67 -3.49
C ARG A 42 -7.49 15.02 -4.33
N GLN A 43 -8.51 15.62 -3.75
CA GLN A 43 -9.73 16.00 -4.48
C GLN A 43 -9.45 17.03 -5.58
N GLU A 44 -8.61 18.03 -5.31
CA GLU A 44 -8.15 18.98 -6.34
C GLU A 44 -7.49 18.27 -7.52
N LEU A 45 -6.60 17.31 -7.25
CA LEU A 45 -5.88 16.55 -8.30
C LEU A 45 -6.83 15.63 -9.08
N LEU A 46 -7.80 14.99 -8.43
CA LEU A 46 -8.83 14.19 -9.11
C LEU A 46 -9.69 15.06 -10.04
N LYS A 47 -10.07 16.26 -9.60
CA LYS A 47 -10.76 17.23 -10.45
C LYS A 47 -9.88 17.66 -11.63
N ALA A 48 -8.62 17.99 -11.39
CA ALA A 48 -7.68 18.37 -12.45
C ALA A 48 -7.49 17.26 -13.52
N ARG A 49 -7.58 15.97 -13.12
CA ARG A 49 -7.60 14.86 -14.09
C ARG A 49 -8.79 14.90 -15.03
N VAL A 50 -9.98 15.18 -14.50
CA VAL A 50 -11.20 15.30 -15.33
C VAL A 50 -11.05 16.45 -16.33
N GLU A 51 -10.57 17.61 -15.87
CA GLU A 51 -10.31 18.78 -16.71
C GLU A 51 -9.25 18.50 -17.78
N ARG A 52 -8.19 17.76 -17.41
CA ARG A 52 -7.13 17.34 -18.34
C ARG A 52 -7.68 16.38 -19.39
N GLN A 53 -8.49 15.40 -18.99
CA GLN A 53 -9.11 14.46 -19.91
C GLN A 53 -9.98 15.17 -20.93
N ALA A 54 -10.80 16.14 -20.51
CA ALA A 54 -11.63 16.91 -21.42
C ALA A 54 -10.80 17.66 -22.48
N ARG A 55 -9.61 18.19 -22.13
CA ARG A 55 -8.70 18.81 -23.10
C ARG A 55 -8.09 17.80 -24.07
N ILE A 56 -7.72 16.61 -23.60
CA ILE A 56 -7.23 15.52 -24.44
C ILE A 56 -8.32 15.09 -25.43
N ASP A 57 -9.54 14.92 -24.98
CA ASP A 57 -10.69 14.57 -25.82
C ASP A 57 -10.99 15.65 -26.89
N ALA A 58 -10.68 16.91 -26.59
CA ALA A 58 -10.74 18.02 -27.52
C ALA A 58 -9.54 18.13 -28.47
N GLY A 59 -8.58 17.20 -28.41
CA GLY A 59 -7.44 17.11 -29.33
C GLY A 59 -6.12 17.68 -28.78
N GLU A 60 -6.07 18.11 -27.51
CA GLU A 60 -4.81 18.54 -26.88
C GLU A 60 -3.91 17.34 -26.60
N MET A 61 -2.79 17.24 -27.29
CA MET A 61 -1.82 16.15 -27.10
C MET A 61 -0.98 16.37 -25.84
N PRO A 62 -0.64 15.30 -25.10
CA PRO A 62 0.31 15.36 -23.99
C PRO A 62 1.69 15.82 -24.47
N ASP A 63 2.31 16.73 -23.74
CA ASP A 63 3.68 17.19 -23.96
C ASP A 63 4.37 17.47 -22.62
N PHE A 64 5.66 17.70 -22.64
CA PHE A 64 6.40 18.10 -21.44
C PHE A 64 5.99 19.49 -20.97
N LEU A 65 5.91 19.67 -19.65
CA LEU A 65 5.55 20.95 -19.06
C LEU A 65 6.69 21.97 -19.26
N PRO A 66 6.43 23.16 -19.80
CA PRO A 66 7.45 24.19 -19.99
C PRO A 66 8.18 24.58 -18.69
N GLU A 67 7.44 24.67 -17.58
CA GLU A 67 7.99 25.03 -16.26
C GLU A 67 8.97 24.00 -15.69
N THR A 68 9.00 22.79 -16.21
CA THR A 68 9.96 21.75 -15.81
C THR A 68 11.17 21.61 -16.73
N GLN A 69 11.33 22.51 -17.72
CA GLN A 69 12.43 22.46 -18.67
C GLN A 69 13.80 22.51 -17.96
N SER A 70 13.96 23.41 -16.99
CA SER A 70 15.21 23.54 -16.23
C SER A 70 15.58 22.25 -15.46
N VAL A 71 14.59 21.47 -15.04
CA VAL A 71 14.83 20.16 -14.40
C VAL A 71 15.32 19.15 -15.44
N ARG A 72 14.68 19.10 -16.63
CA ARG A 72 15.09 18.15 -17.69
C ARG A 72 16.49 18.44 -18.25
N GLU A 73 16.86 19.71 -18.32
CA GLU A 73 18.16 20.16 -18.85
C GLU A 73 19.24 20.29 -17.77
N GLY A 74 18.86 20.11 -16.49
CA GLY A 74 19.75 20.23 -15.34
C GLY A 74 20.70 19.03 -15.18
N ASP A 75 21.88 19.26 -14.62
CA ASP A 75 22.88 18.21 -14.32
C ASP A 75 22.64 17.61 -12.92
N TRP A 76 21.41 17.17 -12.65
CA TRP A 76 21.08 16.48 -11.41
C TRP A 76 21.27 14.96 -11.54
N LYS A 77 21.52 14.30 -10.41
CA LYS A 77 21.62 12.84 -10.30
C LYS A 77 20.77 12.36 -9.15
N ILE A 78 20.24 11.14 -9.29
CA ILE A 78 19.53 10.48 -8.18
C ILE A 78 20.51 10.19 -7.03
N ALA A 79 19.99 10.10 -5.82
CA ALA A 79 20.76 9.60 -4.68
C ALA A 79 21.21 8.14 -4.94
N PRO A 80 22.31 7.68 -4.29
CA PRO A 80 22.70 6.28 -4.33
C PRO A 80 21.54 5.36 -3.93
N LEU A 81 21.44 4.22 -4.60
CA LEU A 81 20.43 3.23 -4.24
C LEU A 81 20.76 2.56 -2.91
N PRO A 82 19.76 2.23 -2.08
CA PRO A 82 19.96 1.34 -0.95
C PRO A 82 20.55 0.00 -1.43
N LYS A 83 21.46 -0.58 -0.64
CA LYS A 83 22.16 -1.83 -0.99
C LYS A 83 21.19 -2.96 -1.41
N ALA A 84 20.06 -3.07 -0.73
CA ALA A 84 19.03 -4.08 -1.03
C ALA A 84 18.37 -3.91 -2.41
N LEU A 85 18.51 -2.72 -3.04
CA LEU A 85 17.93 -2.38 -4.34
C LEU A 85 18.97 -2.17 -5.46
N GLU A 86 20.26 -2.41 -5.19
CA GLU A 86 21.31 -2.30 -6.22
C GLU A 86 21.12 -3.31 -7.35
N ARG A 87 20.65 -4.52 -7.01
CA ARG A 87 20.27 -5.55 -7.98
C ARG A 87 18.75 -5.64 -8.10
N ARG A 88 18.20 -5.33 -9.28
CA ARG A 88 16.76 -5.34 -9.58
C ARG A 88 16.52 -5.79 -11.02
N ARG A 89 17.00 -6.98 -11.37
CA ARG A 89 16.88 -7.55 -12.71
C ARG A 89 15.55 -8.28 -12.91
N THR A 90 15.06 -8.88 -11.81
CA THR A 90 13.82 -9.64 -11.80
C THR A 90 12.96 -9.20 -10.62
N GLU A 91 11.69 -8.93 -10.89
CA GLU A 91 10.67 -8.62 -9.90
C GLU A 91 9.49 -9.58 -10.07
N ILE A 92 8.97 -10.07 -8.97
CA ILE A 92 7.71 -10.80 -8.93
C ILE A 92 6.66 -9.94 -8.24
N THR A 93 5.47 -9.86 -8.81
CA THR A 93 4.31 -9.18 -8.21
C THR A 93 3.25 -10.20 -7.84
N GLY A 94 2.61 -10.02 -6.71
CA GLY A 94 1.56 -10.92 -6.27
C GLY A 94 0.65 -10.33 -5.18
N PRO A 95 -0.52 -10.97 -4.94
CA PRO A 95 -1.49 -10.52 -3.97
C PRO A 95 -0.99 -10.68 -2.54
N VAL A 96 -1.76 -10.10 -1.61
CA VAL A 96 -1.43 -10.06 -0.17
C VAL A 96 -1.82 -11.32 0.62
N GLU A 97 -2.13 -12.43 -0.05
CA GLU A 97 -2.43 -13.71 0.59
C GLU A 97 -1.18 -14.37 1.17
N ALA A 98 -1.27 -14.96 2.37
CA ALA A 98 -0.14 -15.55 3.09
C ALA A 98 0.69 -16.53 2.25
N LYS A 99 0.03 -17.48 1.55
CA LYS A 99 0.71 -18.45 0.69
C LYS A 99 1.44 -17.78 -0.47
N MET A 100 0.81 -16.79 -1.10
CA MET A 100 1.38 -16.08 -2.25
C MET A 100 2.57 -15.22 -1.82
N ILE A 101 2.47 -14.53 -0.70
CA ILE A 101 3.58 -13.76 -0.08
C ILE A 101 4.79 -14.68 0.15
N ILE A 102 4.59 -15.85 0.79
CA ILE A 102 5.67 -16.79 1.07
C ILE A 102 6.32 -17.29 -0.23
N ASN A 103 5.52 -17.69 -1.22
CA ASN A 103 6.02 -18.17 -2.49
C ASN A 103 6.81 -17.10 -3.25
N ALA A 104 6.32 -15.86 -3.26
CA ALA A 104 6.97 -14.75 -3.93
C ALA A 104 8.30 -14.37 -3.25
N PHE A 105 8.33 -14.29 -1.94
CA PHE A 105 9.59 -14.09 -1.20
C PHE A 105 10.63 -15.18 -1.48
N ASN A 106 10.19 -16.43 -1.59
CA ASN A 106 11.06 -17.59 -1.80
C ASN A 106 11.38 -17.86 -3.28
N SER A 107 10.89 -17.06 -4.22
CA SER A 107 11.00 -17.30 -5.66
C SER A 107 12.42 -17.22 -6.22
N GLY A 108 13.34 -16.57 -5.51
CA GLY A 108 14.67 -16.25 -6.01
C GLY A 108 14.73 -14.97 -6.88
N ALA A 109 13.60 -14.25 -7.04
CA ALA A 109 13.61 -12.92 -7.65
C ALA A 109 14.42 -11.93 -6.80
N ASP A 110 14.93 -10.88 -7.44
CA ASP A 110 15.67 -9.82 -6.74
C ASP A 110 14.74 -9.00 -5.83
N SER A 111 13.52 -8.72 -6.30
CA SER A 111 12.50 -8.02 -5.54
C SER A 111 11.12 -8.69 -5.66
N TYR A 112 10.31 -8.44 -4.66
CA TYR A 112 8.91 -8.84 -4.60
C TYR A 112 8.03 -7.62 -4.30
N MET A 113 7.12 -7.33 -5.21
CA MET A 113 6.07 -6.33 -5.00
C MET A 113 4.81 -7.02 -4.45
N THR A 114 4.52 -6.79 -3.17
CA THR A 114 3.24 -7.16 -2.60
C THR A 114 2.21 -6.11 -2.94
N ASP A 115 1.09 -6.53 -3.52
CA ASP A 115 0.19 -5.66 -4.24
C ASP A 115 -1.21 -5.65 -3.63
N PHE A 116 -1.59 -4.51 -3.05
CA PHE A 116 -2.93 -4.26 -2.53
C PHE A 116 -3.92 -3.81 -3.62
N GLU A 117 -3.44 -3.53 -4.83
CA GLU A 117 -4.24 -2.96 -5.92
C GLU A 117 -4.61 -4.00 -6.96
N ASP A 118 -3.80 -4.14 -8.03
CA ASP A 118 -4.20 -4.86 -9.24
C ASP A 118 -4.25 -6.37 -9.10
N SER A 119 -3.33 -6.97 -8.35
CA SER A 119 -3.32 -8.43 -8.13
C SER A 119 -4.13 -8.89 -6.92
N ASN A 120 -4.79 -7.97 -6.22
CA ASN A 120 -5.59 -8.26 -5.04
C ASN A 120 -7.06 -7.89 -5.28
N SER A 121 -8.00 -8.77 -4.88
CA SER A 121 -9.40 -8.39 -4.83
C SER A 121 -9.62 -7.44 -3.64
N PRO A 122 -9.97 -6.15 -3.86
CA PRO A 122 -9.92 -5.11 -2.84
C PRO A 122 -11.13 -5.12 -1.90
N ASN A 123 -11.56 -6.30 -1.45
CA ASN A 123 -12.56 -6.41 -0.40
C ASN A 123 -11.94 -6.14 0.98
N TRP A 124 -12.78 -5.80 1.96
CA TRP A 124 -12.34 -5.46 3.31
C TRP A 124 -11.46 -6.53 3.95
N PHE A 125 -11.88 -7.79 3.85
CA PHE A 125 -11.14 -8.90 4.45
C PHE A 125 -9.73 -8.99 3.88
N ASN A 126 -9.58 -9.01 2.56
CA ASN A 126 -8.28 -9.13 1.92
C ASN A 126 -7.35 -7.96 2.24
N GLN A 127 -7.90 -6.74 2.32
CA GLN A 127 -7.10 -5.56 2.63
C GLN A 127 -6.52 -5.64 4.05
N ILE A 128 -7.32 -5.96 5.06
CA ILE A 128 -6.82 -6.00 6.44
C ILE A 128 -6.04 -7.29 6.72
N GLN A 129 -6.49 -8.44 6.20
CA GLN A 129 -5.72 -9.68 6.31
C GLN A 129 -4.36 -9.56 5.63
N GLY A 130 -4.26 -8.83 4.52
CA GLY A 130 -3.01 -8.52 3.85
C GLY A 130 -2.06 -7.72 4.74
N GLN A 131 -2.56 -6.74 5.49
CA GLN A 131 -1.78 -5.99 6.48
C GLN A 131 -1.24 -6.91 7.59
N VAL A 132 -2.09 -7.82 8.12
CA VAL A 132 -1.67 -8.83 9.10
C VAL A 132 -0.58 -9.73 8.53
N ASN A 133 -0.76 -10.22 7.30
CA ASN A 133 0.21 -11.10 6.64
C ASN A 133 1.56 -10.39 6.43
N LEU A 134 1.55 -9.11 6.05
CA LEU A 134 2.77 -8.32 5.91
C LEU A 134 3.46 -8.05 7.24
N PHE A 135 2.68 -7.74 8.27
CA PHE A 135 3.20 -7.54 9.61
C PHE A 135 3.99 -8.78 10.07
N ASP A 136 3.44 -9.98 9.85
CA ASP A 136 4.11 -11.24 10.17
C ASP A 136 5.30 -11.52 9.23
N ALA A 137 5.16 -11.24 7.94
CA ALA A 137 6.21 -11.50 6.94
C ALA A 137 7.47 -10.68 7.20
N ILE A 138 7.32 -9.37 7.46
CA ILE A 138 8.42 -8.46 7.76
C ILE A 138 9.18 -8.91 9.01
N ARG A 139 8.46 -9.46 10.01
CA ARG A 139 9.04 -10.02 11.24
C ARG A 139 9.47 -11.47 11.13
N ARG A 140 9.47 -12.05 9.90
CA ARG A 140 9.86 -13.45 9.62
C ARG A 140 9.00 -14.49 10.35
N LYS A 141 7.77 -14.14 10.72
CA LYS A 141 6.83 -15.01 11.45
C LYS A 141 5.75 -15.62 10.56
N LEU A 142 5.62 -15.14 9.30
CA LEU A 142 4.57 -15.62 8.40
C LEU A 142 4.77 -17.10 8.08
N SER A 143 3.74 -17.89 8.34
CA SER A 143 3.64 -19.28 7.91
C SER A 143 2.23 -19.58 7.43
N PHE A 144 2.09 -20.57 6.57
CA PHE A 144 0.79 -21.01 6.05
C PHE A 144 0.78 -22.53 5.98
N LYS A 145 -0.33 -23.15 6.37
CA LYS A 145 -0.57 -24.59 6.22
C LYS A 145 -1.82 -24.78 5.38
N ASN A 146 -1.70 -25.54 4.29
CA ASN A 146 -2.86 -25.83 3.45
C ASN A 146 -3.69 -26.99 4.02
N GLU A 147 -4.86 -27.25 3.43
CA GLU A 147 -5.78 -28.33 3.85
C GLU A 147 -5.14 -29.72 3.77
N ALA A 148 -4.22 -29.94 2.85
CA ALA A 148 -3.47 -31.18 2.72
C ALA A 148 -2.32 -31.31 3.76
N GLY A 149 -2.20 -30.37 4.68
CA GLY A 149 -1.19 -30.40 5.73
C GLY A 149 0.21 -29.90 5.32
N LYS A 150 0.41 -29.47 4.06
CA LYS A 150 1.68 -28.91 3.61
C LYS A 150 1.92 -27.54 4.24
N GLU A 151 3.07 -27.37 4.86
CA GLU A 151 3.51 -26.10 5.45
C GLU A 151 4.33 -25.28 4.45
N TYR A 152 4.15 -23.97 4.51
CA TYR A 152 4.88 -22.95 3.78
C TYR A 152 5.51 -21.99 4.78
N LYS A 153 6.80 -21.71 4.63
CA LYS A 153 7.58 -20.80 5.50
C LYS A 153 8.54 -19.97 4.65
N LEU A 154 8.95 -18.84 5.18
CA LEU A 154 9.98 -18.00 4.57
C LEU A 154 11.34 -18.67 4.66
N ASN A 155 12.11 -18.64 3.58
CA ASN A 155 13.51 -19.05 3.55
C ASN A 155 14.39 -18.00 4.25
N ASP A 156 15.64 -18.35 4.57
CA ASP A 156 16.61 -17.42 5.13
C ASP A 156 16.89 -16.26 4.15
N GLN A 157 17.10 -16.60 2.87
CA GLN A 157 17.21 -15.62 1.79
C GLN A 157 15.88 -15.44 1.09
N ILE A 158 15.42 -14.21 0.99
CA ILE A 158 14.17 -13.84 0.35
C ILE A 158 14.39 -12.63 -0.57
N ALA A 159 13.45 -12.43 -1.50
CA ALA A 159 13.39 -11.24 -2.34
C ALA A 159 13.23 -9.96 -1.49
N THR A 160 13.77 -8.84 -1.99
CA THR A 160 13.57 -7.53 -1.35
C THR A 160 12.12 -7.11 -1.48
N LEU A 161 11.48 -6.79 -0.35
CA LEU A 161 10.07 -6.39 -0.31
C LEU A 161 9.86 -4.98 -0.85
N GLN A 162 8.92 -4.86 -1.76
CA GLN A 162 8.28 -3.61 -2.15
C GLN A 162 6.78 -3.71 -1.87
N ILE A 163 6.13 -2.62 -1.49
CA ILE A 163 4.71 -2.62 -1.14
C ILE A 163 4.01 -1.61 -2.02
N ARG A 164 3.01 -2.08 -2.80
CA ARG A 164 2.16 -1.23 -3.62
C ARG A 164 0.80 -1.02 -2.96
N PRO A 165 0.55 0.17 -2.39
CA PRO A 165 -0.79 0.53 -1.91
C PRO A 165 -1.73 0.74 -3.09
N ARG A 166 -3.03 0.76 -2.82
CA ARG A 166 -4.05 1.14 -3.83
C ARG A 166 -3.78 2.53 -4.41
N GLY A 167 -4.24 2.73 -5.63
CA GLY A 167 -4.11 4.02 -6.32
C GLY A 167 -4.88 5.15 -5.63
N TRP A 168 -4.41 6.39 -5.83
CA TRP A 168 -5.00 7.60 -5.24
C TRP A 168 -6.45 7.87 -5.65
N HIS A 169 -6.93 7.27 -6.73
CA HIS A 169 -8.31 7.40 -7.23
C HIS A 169 -9.29 6.43 -6.54
N LEU A 170 -8.79 5.45 -5.78
CA LEU A 170 -9.60 4.46 -5.09
C LEU A 170 -9.91 4.91 -3.66
N ASP A 171 -11.13 4.60 -3.21
CA ASP A 171 -11.57 4.87 -1.84
C ASP A 171 -11.62 3.57 -1.01
N GLU A 172 -11.24 3.66 0.27
CA GLU A 172 -11.60 2.67 1.27
C GLU A 172 -13.00 3.00 1.82
N LYS A 173 -14.00 2.37 1.22
CA LYS A 173 -15.42 2.70 1.50
C LYS A 173 -15.90 2.33 2.91
N HIS A 174 -15.16 1.45 3.61
CA HIS A 174 -15.55 0.99 4.93
C HIS A 174 -15.01 1.87 6.05
N VAL A 175 -14.09 2.78 5.76
CA VAL A 175 -13.48 3.67 6.74
C VAL A 175 -13.81 5.12 6.43
N LEU A 176 -14.40 5.79 7.41
CA LEU A 176 -14.71 7.22 7.32
C LEU A 176 -13.85 7.99 8.32
N VAL A 177 -13.38 9.16 7.90
CA VAL A 177 -12.79 10.18 8.77
C VAL A 177 -13.61 11.46 8.60
N ASP A 178 -14.15 11.97 9.70
CA ASP A 178 -15.01 13.16 9.72
C ASP A 178 -16.18 13.06 8.71
N GLY A 179 -16.73 11.86 8.54
CA GLY A 179 -17.84 11.56 7.64
C GLY A 179 -17.43 11.35 6.16
N GLN A 180 -16.17 11.49 5.80
CA GLN A 180 -15.66 11.31 4.44
C GLN A 180 -14.94 9.95 4.30
N ARG A 181 -15.06 9.30 3.14
CA ARG A 181 -14.29 8.09 2.83
C ARG A 181 -12.81 8.39 2.76
N VAL A 182 -12.00 7.50 3.32
CA VAL A 182 -10.54 7.61 3.24
C VAL A 182 -10.06 7.13 1.87
N SER A 183 -9.05 7.79 1.29
CA SER A 183 -8.33 7.24 0.15
C SER A 183 -7.78 5.85 0.45
N GLY A 184 -7.99 4.88 -0.46
CA GLY A 184 -7.39 3.55 -0.34
C GLY A 184 -5.87 3.61 -0.23
N GLY A 185 -5.23 4.48 -1.02
CA GLY A 185 -3.79 4.66 -0.98
C GLY A 185 -3.28 5.20 0.36
N ILE A 186 -3.96 6.21 0.94
CA ILE A 186 -3.62 6.74 2.27
C ILE A 186 -3.84 5.69 3.36
N PHE A 187 -4.90 4.91 3.27
CA PHE A 187 -5.23 3.86 4.23
C PHE A 187 -4.19 2.75 4.23
N ASP A 188 -3.91 2.17 3.06
CA ASP A 188 -2.95 1.08 2.91
C ASP A 188 -1.54 1.52 3.31
N PHE A 189 -1.07 2.66 2.78
CA PHE A 189 0.22 3.23 3.13
C PHE A 189 0.32 3.55 4.62
N GLY A 190 -0.70 4.21 5.17
CA GLY A 190 -0.71 4.65 6.56
C GLY A 190 -0.56 3.48 7.54
N LEU A 191 -1.30 2.40 7.31
CA LEU A 191 -1.22 1.20 8.16
C LEU A 191 0.14 0.49 8.01
N VAL A 192 0.58 0.25 6.76
CA VAL A 192 1.89 -0.38 6.51
C VAL A 192 3.01 0.42 7.15
N PHE A 193 3.05 1.72 6.92
CA PHE A 193 4.10 2.59 7.42
C PHE A 193 4.10 2.66 8.94
N PHE A 194 2.94 2.85 9.56
CA PHE A 194 2.82 2.92 11.01
C PHE A 194 3.39 1.68 11.71
N HIS A 195 3.02 0.50 11.22
CA HIS A 195 3.39 -0.76 11.88
C HIS A 195 4.79 -1.25 11.53
N ASN A 196 5.35 -0.87 10.37
CA ASN A 196 6.51 -1.59 9.84
C ASN A 196 7.72 -0.70 9.52
N ALA A 197 7.59 0.64 9.53
CA ALA A 197 8.69 1.50 9.10
C ALA A 197 10.00 1.27 9.88
N LYS A 198 9.93 1.01 11.17
CA LYS A 198 11.11 0.74 12.01
C LYS A 198 11.75 -0.63 11.78
N GLU A 199 11.00 -1.56 11.21
CA GLU A 199 11.46 -2.94 10.95
C GLU A 199 12.08 -3.10 9.55
N GLN A 200 11.90 -2.10 8.70
CA GLN A 200 12.34 -2.10 7.30
C GLN A 200 13.57 -1.20 7.04
N ILE A 201 14.06 -0.53 8.07
CA ILE A 201 15.23 0.37 7.99
C ILE A 201 16.51 -0.37 8.35
#